data_862fa0225dcdef6d51bb62e8548e379c
#
_entry.id   862fa0225dcdef6d51bb62e8548e379c
#
_cell.length_a   1.000
_cell.length_b   1.000
_cell.length_c   1.000
_cell.angle_alpha   90.00
_cell.angle_beta   90.00
_cell.angle_gamma   90.00
#
_symmetry.space_group_name_H-M   'P 1'
#
loop_
_entity.id
_entity.type
_entity.pdbx_description
1 polymer ?
#
loop_
_entity_poly.entity_id
_entity_poly.type
_entity_poly.pdbx_seq_one_letter_code
_entity_poly.pdbx_strand_id
1 'polypeptide(L)'
;MSPHDHGMPPAADTAITPDASIWAGLSDSQRRIVLELLRRGRMSRAGLMERVGISAGSVTRLSTPLLDAGVLQAITEQVRATGRPQSHLTVDANLEHLIGVALSGDRLIAVLTDLRLTVLTTTRR
;
A
#
# COMPACT_ATOMS: atom_id res chain seq x y z
N MET A 1 -48.45 -17.00 16.63
CA MET A 1 -47.65 -16.72 15.45
C MET A 1 -46.52 -15.79 15.86
N SER A 2 -45.34 -16.39 16.11
CA SER A 2 -44.19 -15.62 16.62
C SER A 2 -43.57 -14.83 15.47
N PRO A 3 -43.35 -13.54 15.59
CA PRO A 3 -42.51 -12.83 14.65
C PRO A 3 -41.11 -13.40 14.79
N HIS A 4 -40.56 -13.86 13.70
CA HIS A 4 -39.15 -14.18 13.64
C HIS A 4 -38.40 -12.87 13.86
N ASP A 5 -37.94 -12.67 15.08
CA ASP A 5 -36.95 -11.68 15.41
C ASP A 5 -35.65 -12.12 14.72
N HIS A 6 -35.48 -11.66 13.50
CA HIS A 6 -34.17 -11.68 12.87
C HIS A 6 -33.38 -10.55 13.52
N GLY A 7 -33.04 -10.77 14.79
CA GLY A 7 -32.11 -9.93 15.48
C GLY A 7 -30.85 -9.85 14.62
N MET A 8 -30.69 -8.70 14.00
CA MET A 8 -29.44 -8.27 13.40
C MET A 8 -28.34 -8.55 14.45
N PRO A 9 -27.32 -9.38 14.16
CA PRO A 9 -26.23 -9.54 15.10
C PRO A 9 -25.73 -8.13 15.42
N PRO A 10 -25.41 -7.82 16.68
CA PRO A 10 -24.85 -6.52 17.00
C PRO A 10 -23.71 -6.31 16.04
N ALA A 11 -23.74 -5.19 15.30
CA ALA A 11 -22.60 -4.78 14.52
C ALA A 11 -21.42 -4.91 15.46
N ALA A 12 -20.54 -5.86 15.17
CA ALA A 12 -19.29 -5.95 15.87
C ALA A 12 -18.69 -4.57 15.69
N ASP A 13 -18.69 -3.80 16.76
CA ASP A 13 -17.99 -2.53 16.82
C ASP A 13 -16.51 -2.89 16.76
N THR A 14 -16.10 -3.32 15.59
CA THR A 14 -14.71 -3.42 15.23
C THR A 14 -14.28 -1.98 15.00
N ALA A 15 -14.09 -1.28 16.12
CA ALA A 15 -13.33 -0.05 16.12
C ALA A 15 -12.00 -0.41 15.48
N ILE A 16 -11.90 -0.14 14.18
CA ILE A 16 -10.62 -0.11 13.49
C ILE A 16 -9.86 0.99 14.20
N THR A 17 -9.05 0.59 15.17
CA THR A 17 -8.17 1.50 15.86
C THR A 17 -7.20 2.00 14.80
N PRO A 18 -7.21 3.30 14.45
CA PRO A 18 -6.31 3.84 13.41
C PRO A 18 -4.83 3.68 13.75
N ASP A 19 -4.55 3.21 14.95
CA ASP A 19 -3.23 3.16 15.57
C ASP A 19 -2.33 2.01 15.07
N ALA A 20 -2.86 1.10 14.27
CA ALA A 20 -2.10 0.00 13.69
C ALA A 20 -1.66 0.27 12.24
N SER A 21 -2.04 1.40 11.65
CA SER A 21 -1.66 1.73 10.29
C SER A 21 -0.21 2.19 10.24
N ILE A 22 0.60 1.53 9.41
CA ILE A 22 1.97 1.96 9.10
C ILE A 22 2.02 3.43 8.62
N TRP A 23 0.92 3.92 8.05
CA TRP A 23 0.80 5.27 7.53
C TRP A 23 0.81 6.35 8.61
N ALA A 24 0.35 6.04 9.81
CA ALA A 24 0.29 6.97 10.93
C ALA A 24 1.69 7.38 11.42
N GLY A 25 2.68 6.49 11.33
CA GLY A 25 4.06 6.73 11.76
C GLY A 25 4.95 7.37 10.70
N LEU A 26 4.47 7.56 9.46
CA LEU A 26 5.28 8.11 8.38
C LEU A 26 5.34 9.64 8.43
N SER A 27 6.55 10.20 8.25
CA SER A 27 6.71 11.63 7.99
C SER A 27 6.14 11.99 6.62
N ASP A 28 5.88 13.28 6.38
CA ASP A 28 5.34 13.74 5.08
C ASP A 28 6.27 13.39 3.92
N SER A 29 7.57 13.49 4.11
CA SER A 29 8.55 13.09 3.09
C SER A 29 8.54 11.59 2.82
N GLN A 30 8.39 10.76 3.85
CA GLN A 30 8.24 9.32 3.69
C GLN A 30 6.95 8.96 2.95
N ARG A 31 5.84 9.62 3.28
CA ARG A 31 4.57 9.44 2.55
C ARG A 31 4.70 9.78 1.07
N ARG A 32 5.39 10.85 0.74
CA ARG A 32 5.64 11.23 -0.66
C ARG A 32 6.46 10.18 -1.41
N ILE A 33 7.50 9.62 -0.78
CA ILE A 33 8.29 8.51 -1.34
C ILE A 33 7.40 7.30 -1.63
N VAL A 34 6.61 6.88 -0.64
CA VAL A 34 5.74 5.71 -0.78
C VAL A 34 4.68 5.94 -1.86
N LEU A 35 4.05 7.12 -1.92
CA LEU A 35 3.05 7.45 -2.93
C LEU A 35 3.64 7.45 -4.34
N GLU A 36 4.84 7.98 -4.55
CA GLU A 36 5.51 7.94 -5.86
C GLU A 36 5.82 6.50 -6.28
N LEU A 37 6.26 5.66 -5.35
CA LEU A 37 6.51 4.24 -5.62
C LEU A 37 5.22 3.46 -5.90
N LEU A 38 4.12 3.74 -5.21
CA LEU A 38 2.82 3.11 -5.49
C LEU A 38 2.31 3.49 -6.88
N ARG A 39 2.45 4.75 -7.27
CA ARG A 39 1.99 5.23 -8.59
C ARG A 39 2.82 4.69 -9.74
N ARG A 40 4.12 4.51 -9.56
CA ARG A 40 5.06 4.17 -10.64
C ARG A 40 5.56 2.73 -10.60
N GLY A 41 5.32 2.02 -9.51
CA GLY A 41 5.73 0.64 -9.28
C GLY A 41 7.11 0.54 -8.64
N ARG A 42 8.17 0.91 -9.37
CA ARG A 42 9.56 0.87 -8.86
C ARG A 42 10.33 2.07 -9.37
N MET A 43 11.28 2.54 -8.59
CA MET A 43 12.12 3.67 -8.94
C MET A 43 13.52 3.51 -8.38
N SER A 44 14.51 4.04 -9.11
CA SER A 44 15.85 4.23 -8.58
C SER A 44 15.86 5.33 -7.51
N ARG A 45 16.88 5.34 -6.65
CA ARG A 45 17.07 6.43 -5.70
C ARG A 45 17.23 7.78 -6.39
N ALA A 46 17.92 7.82 -7.54
CA ALA A 46 18.04 9.03 -8.35
C ALA A 46 16.68 9.52 -8.85
N GLY A 47 15.82 8.63 -9.33
CA GLY A 47 14.46 8.95 -9.74
C GLY A 47 13.61 9.51 -8.60
N LEU A 48 13.75 8.96 -7.39
CA LEU A 48 13.08 9.48 -6.20
C LEU A 48 13.56 10.88 -5.82
N MET A 49 14.87 11.14 -5.92
CA MET A 49 15.43 12.49 -5.69
C MET A 49 14.75 13.52 -6.58
N GLU A 50 14.65 13.26 -7.87
CA GLU A 50 14.03 14.18 -8.82
C GLU A 50 12.54 14.38 -8.54
N ARG A 51 11.81 13.30 -8.25
CA ARG A 51 10.35 13.34 -8.09
C ARG A 51 9.91 13.94 -6.77
N VAL A 52 10.61 13.61 -5.71
CA VAL A 52 10.27 14.09 -4.36
C VAL A 52 10.96 15.42 -4.05
N GLY A 53 12.00 15.77 -4.80
CA GLY A 53 12.74 17.03 -4.64
C GLY A 53 13.59 17.04 -3.37
N ILE A 54 14.27 15.92 -3.07
CA ILE A 54 15.14 15.77 -1.89
C ILE A 54 16.52 15.28 -2.30
N SER A 55 17.51 15.47 -1.43
CA SER A 55 18.90 15.03 -1.69
C SER A 55 19.07 13.51 -1.62
N ALA A 56 20.15 12.99 -2.20
CA ALA A 56 20.52 11.58 -2.12
C ALA A 56 20.62 11.06 -0.67
N GLY A 57 21.26 11.84 0.20
CA GLY A 57 21.36 11.52 1.62
C GLY A 57 20.00 11.46 2.30
N SER A 58 19.08 12.34 1.94
CA SER A 58 17.71 12.34 2.44
C SER A 58 16.92 11.11 1.95
N VAL A 59 17.07 10.73 0.69
CA VAL A 59 16.44 9.49 0.18
C VAL A 59 16.89 8.29 0.99
N THR A 60 18.19 8.14 1.20
CA THR A 60 18.75 7.02 1.99
C THR A 60 18.25 7.06 3.43
N ARG A 61 18.34 8.20 4.10
CA ARG A 61 17.92 8.37 5.49
C ARG A 61 16.43 8.09 5.71
N LEU A 62 15.57 8.50 4.78
CA LEU A 62 14.13 8.30 4.86
C LEU A 62 13.71 6.90 4.45
N SER A 63 14.42 6.27 3.51
CA SER A 63 14.09 4.94 3.01
C SER A 63 14.56 3.81 3.92
N THR A 64 15.67 3.98 4.65
CA THR A 64 16.22 2.93 5.51
C THR A 64 15.23 2.42 6.56
N PRO A 65 14.55 3.27 7.34
CA PRO A 65 13.54 2.78 8.28
C PRO A 65 12.37 2.05 7.60
N LEU A 66 12.00 2.46 6.39
CA LEU A 66 10.92 1.83 5.62
C LEU A 66 11.33 0.46 5.07
N LEU A 67 12.59 0.31 4.69
CA LEU A 67 13.17 -0.99 4.31
C LEU A 67 13.24 -1.94 5.51
N ASP A 68 13.69 -1.46 6.65
CA ASP A 68 13.80 -2.23 7.89
C ASP A 68 12.42 -2.68 8.38
N ALA A 69 11.41 -1.85 8.23
CA ALA A 69 10.02 -2.17 8.58
C ALA A 69 9.29 -3.04 7.54
N GLY A 70 9.90 -3.34 6.40
CA GLY A 70 9.29 -4.12 5.33
C GLY A 70 8.26 -3.36 4.48
N VAL A 71 8.12 -2.05 4.65
CA VAL A 71 7.25 -1.20 3.83
C VAL A 71 7.77 -1.07 2.42
N LEU A 72 9.09 -0.90 2.29
CA LEU A 72 9.80 -0.89 1.02
C LEU A 72 10.63 -2.16 0.86
N GLN A 73 10.87 -2.51 -0.39
CA GLN A 73 11.76 -3.58 -0.82
C GLN A 73 12.79 -3.02 -1.79
N ALA A 74 14.02 -3.49 -1.70
CA ALA A 74 15.06 -3.20 -2.68
C ALA A 74 15.11 -4.33 -3.71
N ILE A 75 15.03 -3.97 -4.98
CA ILE A 75 15.16 -4.90 -6.10
C ILE A 75 16.45 -4.58 -6.81
N THR A 76 17.34 -5.56 -6.93
CA THR A 76 18.56 -5.44 -7.71
C THR A 76 18.32 -6.05 -9.08
N GLU A 77 18.35 -5.23 -10.11
CA GLU A 77 18.35 -5.72 -11.48
C GLU A 77 19.79 -5.92 -11.95
N GLN A 78 20.11 -7.14 -12.34
CA GLN A 78 21.33 -7.41 -13.10
C GLN A 78 21.09 -6.96 -14.53
N VAL A 79 21.50 -5.74 -14.86
CA VAL A 79 21.56 -5.30 -16.24
C VAL A 79 22.65 -6.08 -16.96
N ARG A 80 22.30 -6.84 -17.97
CA ARG A 80 23.18 -7.64 -18.82
C ARG A 80 24.10 -6.78 -19.69
N ALA A 81 24.82 -5.85 -19.23
CA ALA A 81 25.91 -5.21 -19.96
C ALA A 81 26.69 -4.35 -18.99
N THR A 82 27.97 -4.55 -18.86
CA THR A 82 29.02 -3.59 -18.43
C THR A 82 28.50 -2.35 -17.69
N GLY A 83 27.72 -2.54 -16.61
CA GLY A 83 27.15 -1.47 -15.82
C GLY A 83 26.99 -1.91 -14.37
N ARG A 84 27.19 -0.98 -13.46
CA ARG A 84 26.95 -1.16 -12.01
C ARG A 84 25.48 -1.59 -11.79
N PRO A 85 25.19 -2.68 -11.03
CA PRO A 85 23.82 -3.08 -10.73
C PRO A 85 23.04 -1.91 -10.17
N GLN A 86 21.88 -1.58 -10.79
CA GLN A 86 21.02 -0.52 -10.28
C GLN A 86 20.04 -1.11 -9.28
N SER A 87 20.06 -0.58 -8.06
CA SER A 87 19.08 -0.91 -7.04
C SER A 87 17.87 0.00 -7.18
N HIS A 88 16.70 -0.62 -7.34
CA HIS A 88 15.41 0.06 -7.35
C HIS A 88 14.68 -0.20 -6.05
N LEU A 89 13.86 0.76 -5.62
CA LEU A 89 12.95 0.63 -4.51
C LEU A 89 11.54 0.42 -5.02
N THR A 90 10.77 -0.39 -4.29
CA THR A 90 9.34 -0.62 -4.53
C THR A 90 8.62 -0.76 -3.20
N VAL A 91 7.31 -0.54 -3.19
CA VAL A 91 6.46 -0.82 -2.03
C VAL A 91 6.04 -2.27 -2.06
N ASP A 92 6.05 -2.94 -0.91
CA ASP A 92 5.42 -4.26 -0.78
C ASP A 92 3.91 -4.12 -0.95
N ALA A 93 3.41 -4.58 -2.10
CA ALA A 93 2.00 -4.47 -2.43
C ALA A 93 1.09 -5.27 -1.49
N ASN A 94 1.62 -6.32 -0.85
CA ASN A 94 0.87 -7.20 0.06
C ASN A 94 0.91 -6.75 1.52
N LEU A 95 1.52 -5.61 1.81
CA LEU A 95 1.64 -5.11 3.17
C LEU A 95 0.28 -4.82 3.81
N GLU A 96 -0.65 -4.27 3.03
CA GLU A 96 -2.03 -4.00 3.42
C GLU A 96 -2.97 -4.31 2.25
N HIS A 97 -4.24 -4.49 2.58
CA HIS A 97 -5.29 -4.76 1.61
C HIS A 97 -6.41 -3.73 1.74
N LEU A 98 -7.05 -3.44 0.63
CA LEU A 98 -8.17 -2.51 0.55
C LEU A 98 -9.45 -3.26 0.18
N ILE A 99 -10.54 -2.91 0.83
CA ILE A 99 -11.87 -3.42 0.49
C ILE A 99 -12.69 -2.29 -0.08
N GLY A 100 -13.12 -2.45 -1.33
CA GLY A 100 -14.07 -1.57 -1.97
C GLY A 100 -15.45 -2.21 -2.00
N VAL A 101 -16.49 -1.45 -1.65
CA VAL A 101 -17.89 -1.93 -1.71
C VAL A 101 -18.70 -0.96 -2.53
N ALA A 102 -19.45 -1.48 -3.49
CA ALA A 102 -20.42 -0.74 -4.28
C ALA A 102 -21.81 -1.34 -4.09
N LEU A 103 -22.78 -0.48 -3.85
CA LEU A 103 -24.21 -0.81 -3.79
C LEU A 103 -24.92 -0.16 -4.97
N SER A 104 -25.69 -0.95 -5.70
CA SER A 104 -26.49 -0.45 -6.83
C SER A 104 -27.84 -1.18 -6.86
N GLY A 105 -28.90 -0.49 -6.43
CA GLY A 105 -30.21 -1.10 -6.27
C GLY A 105 -30.18 -2.23 -5.25
N ASP A 106 -30.49 -3.43 -5.70
CA ASP A 106 -30.45 -4.67 -4.91
C ASP A 106 -29.14 -5.45 -5.02
N ARG A 107 -28.14 -4.89 -5.71
CA ARG A 107 -26.85 -5.55 -5.96
C ARG A 107 -25.74 -4.96 -5.12
N LEU A 108 -25.00 -5.85 -4.48
CA LEU A 108 -23.78 -5.53 -3.74
C LEU A 108 -22.59 -6.15 -4.46
N ILE A 109 -21.58 -5.34 -4.71
CA ILE A 109 -20.28 -5.81 -5.21
C ILE A 109 -19.23 -5.42 -4.19
N ALA A 110 -18.44 -6.37 -3.74
CA ALA A 110 -17.27 -6.14 -2.90
C ALA A 110 -16.02 -6.67 -3.59
N VAL A 111 -14.96 -5.89 -3.55
CA VAL A 111 -13.64 -6.26 -4.08
C VAL A 111 -12.58 -6.13 -3.01
N LEU A 112 -11.68 -7.09 -2.96
CA LEU A 112 -10.45 -7.04 -2.18
C LEU A 112 -9.29 -6.74 -3.13
N THR A 113 -8.45 -5.78 -2.78
CA THR A 113 -7.27 -5.43 -3.58
C THR A 113 -6.02 -5.35 -2.70
N ASP A 114 -4.86 -5.47 -3.34
CA ASP A 114 -3.59 -5.07 -2.75
C ASP A 114 -3.41 -3.54 -2.78
N LEU A 115 -2.28 -3.03 -2.29
CA LEU A 115 -1.97 -1.60 -2.30
C LEU A 115 -1.80 -1.00 -3.70
N ARG A 116 -1.61 -1.82 -4.73
CA ARG A 116 -1.54 -1.39 -6.14
C ARG A 116 -2.89 -1.47 -6.84
N LEU A 117 -3.96 -1.73 -6.09
CA LEU A 117 -5.31 -1.92 -6.60
C LEU A 117 -5.46 -3.12 -7.54
N THR A 118 -4.56 -4.11 -7.44
CA THR A 118 -4.74 -5.39 -8.11
C THR A 118 -5.86 -6.14 -7.43
N VAL A 119 -6.90 -6.50 -8.19
CA VAL A 119 -8.04 -7.23 -7.63
C VAL A 119 -7.62 -8.66 -7.28
N LEU A 120 -7.70 -9.00 -6.01
CA LEU A 120 -7.39 -10.33 -5.47
C LEU A 120 -8.63 -11.22 -5.44
N THR A 121 -9.78 -10.66 -5.09
CA THR A 121 -11.06 -11.36 -5.12
C THR A 121 -12.23 -10.40 -5.30
N THR A 122 -13.32 -10.93 -5.81
CA THR A 122 -14.58 -10.20 -6.02
C THR A 122 -15.74 -11.04 -5.56
N THR A 123 -16.65 -10.45 -4.81
CA THR A 123 -17.92 -11.05 -4.41
C THR A 123 -19.08 -10.23 -4.94
N ARG A 124 -20.11 -10.87 -5.43
CA ARG A 124 -21.34 -10.26 -5.92
C ARG A 124 -22.53 -10.93 -5.26
N ARG A 125 -23.46 -10.12 -4.79
CA ARG A 125 -24.75 -10.56 -4.27
C ARG A 125 -25.87 -9.63 -4.70
#